data_4bd1edeed1ce64bcfc7ff41246f3736a
#
_entry.id   4bd1edeed1ce64bcfc7ff41246f3736a
#
_cell.length_a   1.000
_cell.length_b   1.000
_cell.length_c   1.000
_cell.angle_alpha   90.00
_cell.angle_beta   90.00
_cell.angle_gamma   90.00
#
_symmetry.space_group_name_H-M   'P 1'
#
loop_
_entity.id
_entity.type
_entity.pdbx_description
1 polymer ?
#
loop_
_entity_poly.entity_id
_entity_poly.type
_entity_poly.pdbx_seq_one_letter_code
_entity_poly.pdbx_strand_id
1 'polypeptide(L)'
;MTISLFSILIISLALGQSENATMTIYKNGYALVKQPLEWTIRKSTGEVEYSVLPEGIKESSPYLNLQSGQVINQKLDGNLFSESILLEESLGEAVTITTIDDEDENGTLIALSQDGYTIQTRRDVVFLKKEQIKKVTLRKVVENPQFRPLLRWEISSNDYHVSGDLVYMSKGFDWNAVYRMVVQDYGPATLITEAFISNYSSINFNDLNSSLLRDRLVNK
;
A
#
# COMPACT_ATOMS: atom_id res chain seq x y z
N MET A 1 -34.09 8.77 32.63
CA MET A 1 -34.14 7.91 31.44
C MET A 1 -33.31 8.59 30.36
N THR A 2 -32.01 8.33 30.35
CA THR A 2 -31.05 8.99 29.47
C THR A 2 -30.88 8.12 28.24
N ILE A 3 -31.37 8.60 27.10
CA ILE A 3 -31.20 7.96 25.79
C ILE A 3 -29.82 8.34 25.29
N SER A 4 -28.91 7.34 25.30
CA SER A 4 -27.59 7.47 24.67
C SER A 4 -27.77 7.36 23.15
N LEU A 5 -27.55 8.48 22.44
CA LEU A 5 -27.45 8.48 20.98
C LEU A 5 -26.15 7.81 20.58
N PHE A 6 -26.24 6.57 20.13
CA PHE A 6 -25.17 5.93 19.38
C PHE A 6 -25.05 6.61 18.01
N SER A 7 -24.00 7.40 17.81
CA SER A 7 -23.60 7.88 16.49
C SER A 7 -23.06 6.69 15.70
N ILE A 8 -23.86 6.14 14.80
CA ILE A 8 -23.40 5.16 13.82
C ILE A 8 -22.59 5.93 12.77
N LEU A 9 -21.30 5.81 12.83
CA LEU A 9 -20.38 6.26 11.79
C LEU A 9 -20.55 5.30 10.60
N ILE A 10 -21.25 5.73 9.55
CA ILE A 10 -21.36 4.97 8.31
C ILE A 10 -20.16 5.37 7.46
N ILE A 11 -19.11 4.54 7.51
CA ILE A 11 -17.98 4.61 6.58
C ILE A 11 -18.49 4.09 5.23
N SER A 12 -18.62 4.95 4.25
CA SER A 12 -18.86 4.51 2.89
C SER A 12 -17.52 4.07 2.29
N LEU A 13 -17.26 2.77 2.28
CA LEU A 13 -16.18 2.22 1.46
C LEU A 13 -16.51 2.50 -0.01
N ALA A 14 -15.64 3.23 -0.67
CA ALA A 14 -15.62 3.28 -2.12
C ALA A 14 -15.19 1.90 -2.63
N LEU A 15 -16.13 1.04 -2.92
CA LEU A 15 -15.91 -0.19 -3.69
C LEU A 15 -15.77 0.19 -5.18
N GLY A 16 -14.81 1.07 -5.47
CA GLY A 16 -14.47 1.44 -6.83
C GLY A 16 -13.26 0.67 -7.30
N GLN A 17 -13.47 -0.41 -8.05
CA GLN A 17 -12.52 -0.72 -9.11
C GLN A 17 -12.55 0.50 -10.04
N SER A 18 -11.42 1.13 -10.21
CA SER A 18 -11.33 2.37 -10.96
C SER A 18 -11.60 2.12 -12.44
N GLU A 19 -12.81 2.35 -12.84
CA GLU A 19 -13.17 2.59 -14.22
C GLU A 19 -12.66 3.98 -14.57
N ASN A 20 -11.60 4.16 -15.30
CA ASN A 20 -11.01 5.41 -15.80
C ASN A 20 -9.77 5.94 -15.04
N ALA A 21 -9.02 5.14 -14.30
CA ALA A 21 -7.72 5.60 -13.84
C ALA A 21 -6.80 5.91 -15.02
N THR A 22 -5.99 6.95 -14.88
CA THR A 22 -4.90 7.22 -15.81
C THR A 22 -3.56 7.02 -15.12
N MET A 23 -2.59 6.50 -15.86
CA MET A 23 -1.27 6.24 -15.33
C MET A 23 -0.20 6.74 -16.31
N THR A 24 0.79 7.44 -15.77
CA THR A 24 2.00 7.79 -16.51
C THR A 24 3.16 7.01 -15.92
N ILE A 25 3.74 6.10 -16.70
CA ILE A 25 4.83 5.23 -16.26
C ILE A 25 6.15 5.82 -16.72
N TYR A 26 7.04 6.07 -15.75
CA TYR A 26 8.38 6.59 -15.97
C TYR A 26 9.39 5.46 -16.07
N LYS A 27 10.47 5.68 -16.84
CA LYS A 27 11.52 4.66 -17.03
C LYS A 27 12.33 4.35 -15.76
N ASN A 28 12.23 5.18 -14.75
CA ASN A 28 12.91 5.03 -13.46
C ASN A 28 12.17 4.15 -12.44
N GLY A 29 11.16 3.37 -12.87
CA GLY A 29 10.44 2.43 -12.02
C GLY A 29 9.28 3.03 -11.24
N TYR A 30 8.92 4.30 -11.50
CA TYR A 30 7.77 4.96 -10.89
C TYR A 30 6.61 5.10 -11.88
N ALA A 31 5.41 5.21 -11.33
CA ALA A 31 4.25 5.68 -12.06
C ALA A 31 3.55 6.81 -11.29
N LEU A 32 3.04 7.79 -12.04
CA LEU A 32 2.06 8.76 -11.54
C LEU A 32 0.68 8.22 -11.87
N VAL A 33 -0.12 7.99 -10.85
CA VAL A 33 -1.49 7.49 -10.96
C VAL A 33 -2.45 8.63 -10.67
N LYS A 34 -3.46 8.79 -11.52
CA LYS A 34 -4.59 9.67 -11.30
C LYS A 34 -5.86 8.82 -11.26
N GLN A 35 -6.54 8.83 -10.11
CA GLN A 35 -7.67 7.98 -9.77
C GLN A 35 -8.89 8.84 -9.48
N PRO A 36 -9.97 8.81 -10.31
CA PRO A 36 -11.23 9.41 -9.96
C PRO A 36 -11.86 8.70 -8.76
N LEU A 37 -12.39 9.46 -7.82
CA LEU A 37 -13.05 8.95 -6.62
C LEU A 37 -14.35 9.73 -6.39
N GLU A 38 -15.34 9.04 -5.81
CA GLU A 38 -16.63 9.61 -5.46
C GLU A 38 -17.05 9.13 -4.07
N TRP A 39 -17.65 10.03 -3.30
CA TRP A 39 -18.19 9.74 -1.98
C TRP A 39 -19.53 10.42 -1.77
N THR A 40 -20.28 9.89 -0.82
CA THR A 40 -21.49 10.53 -0.30
C THR A 40 -21.25 10.93 1.14
N ILE A 41 -21.31 12.23 1.44
CA ILE A 41 -21.23 12.76 2.80
C ILE A 41 -22.58 13.29 3.24
N ARG A 42 -22.98 13.01 4.48
CA ARG A 42 -24.31 13.39 5.00
C ARG A 42 -24.31 14.70 5.77
N LYS A 43 -23.16 15.28 6.00
CA LYS A 43 -22.97 16.53 6.75
C LYS A 43 -22.00 17.41 5.96
N SER A 44 -21.95 18.68 6.31
CA SER A 44 -21.02 19.65 5.70
C SER A 44 -19.53 19.29 5.90
N THR A 45 -19.22 18.40 6.84
CA THR A 45 -17.90 17.85 7.08
C THR A 45 -18.02 16.34 7.24
N GLY A 46 -17.14 15.57 6.63
CA GLY A 46 -17.14 14.12 6.70
C GLY A 46 -15.75 13.53 6.55
N GLU A 47 -15.55 12.33 7.11
CA GLU A 47 -14.36 11.51 6.88
C GLU A 47 -14.63 10.55 5.73
N VAL A 48 -13.64 10.44 4.84
CA VAL A 48 -13.65 9.50 3.72
C VAL A 48 -12.32 8.77 3.65
N GLU A 49 -12.35 7.54 3.16
CA GLU A 49 -11.18 6.66 3.13
C GLU A 49 -10.99 6.04 1.73
N TYR A 50 -9.74 5.69 1.42
CA TYR A 50 -9.39 4.92 0.23
C TYR A 50 -8.22 3.97 0.53
N SER A 51 -8.42 2.66 0.31
CA SER A 51 -7.49 1.59 0.66
C SER A 51 -6.94 0.80 -0.54
N VAL A 52 -7.38 1.13 -1.78
CA VAL A 52 -6.86 0.46 -2.98
C VAL A 52 -5.59 1.17 -3.43
N LEU A 53 -4.57 1.07 -2.58
CA LEU A 53 -3.27 1.70 -2.78
C LEU A 53 -2.16 0.65 -2.85
N PRO A 54 -1.15 0.84 -3.71
CA PRO A 54 0.02 -0.02 -3.75
C PRO A 54 0.92 0.23 -2.53
N GLU A 55 1.58 -0.82 -2.03
CA GLU A 55 2.56 -0.71 -0.94
C GLU A 55 3.73 0.23 -1.28
N GLY A 56 4.09 0.31 -2.55
CA GLY A 56 5.16 1.18 -3.04
C GLY A 56 4.77 2.65 -3.21
N ILE A 57 3.62 3.08 -2.65
CA ILE A 57 3.21 4.48 -2.69
C ILE A 57 4.25 5.39 -2.04
N LYS A 58 4.56 6.50 -2.70
CA LYS A 58 5.45 7.51 -2.12
C LYS A 58 4.65 8.36 -1.13
N GLU A 59 4.99 8.29 0.16
CA GLU A 59 4.21 8.88 1.26
C GLU A 59 3.87 10.36 1.09
N SER A 60 4.79 11.15 0.52
CA SER A 60 4.61 12.59 0.32
C SER A 60 3.88 12.95 -0.98
N SER A 61 3.44 11.95 -1.77
CA SER A 61 2.89 12.20 -3.10
C SER A 61 1.36 12.26 -3.20
N PRO A 62 0.57 11.64 -2.30
CA PRO A 62 -0.87 11.68 -2.44
C PRO A 62 -1.42 13.09 -2.33
N TYR A 63 -2.26 13.43 -3.29
CA TYR A 63 -2.98 14.70 -3.36
C TYR A 63 -4.38 14.46 -3.88
N LEU A 64 -5.39 14.89 -3.12
CA LEU A 64 -6.80 14.83 -3.51
C LEU A 64 -7.27 16.20 -3.99
N ASN A 65 -7.67 16.26 -5.26
CA ASN A 65 -8.27 17.44 -5.86
C ASN A 65 -9.77 17.26 -5.97
N LEU A 66 -10.57 17.89 -5.10
CA LEU A 66 -12.02 17.82 -5.12
C LEU A 66 -12.59 18.74 -6.18
N GLN A 67 -13.66 18.31 -6.85
CA GLN A 67 -14.43 19.15 -7.78
C GLN A 67 -15.28 20.18 -7.03
N SER A 68 -15.75 19.82 -5.82
CA SER A 68 -16.49 20.73 -4.92
C SER A 68 -16.05 20.48 -3.47
N GLY A 69 -15.97 21.56 -2.68
CA GLY A 69 -15.50 21.48 -1.30
C GLY A 69 -13.99 21.61 -1.16
N GLN A 70 -13.49 21.23 0.00
CA GLN A 70 -12.06 21.30 0.33
C GLN A 70 -11.62 20.15 1.22
N VAL A 71 -10.37 19.75 1.10
CA VAL A 71 -9.70 18.84 2.01
C VAL A 71 -9.23 19.65 3.22
N ILE A 72 -9.72 19.29 4.41
CA ILE A 72 -9.32 19.92 5.68
C ILE A 72 -8.05 19.26 6.20
N ASN A 73 -8.03 17.91 6.17
CA ASN A 73 -6.92 17.12 6.66
C ASN A 73 -6.74 15.87 5.79
N GLN A 74 -5.48 15.42 5.67
CA GLN A 74 -5.11 14.18 4.97
C GLN A 74 -4.13 13.39 5.82
N LYS A 75 -4.37 12.11 5.95
CA LYS A 75 -3.47 11.16 6.62
C LYS A 75 -3.28 9.94 5.74
N LEU A 76 -2.02 9.59 5.45
CA LEU A 76 -1.65 8.29 4.91
C LEU A 76 -1.19 7.40 6.07
N ASP A 77 -1.87 6.30 6.27
CA ASP A 77 -1.44 5.25 7.18
C ASP A 77 -0.76 4.16 6.35
N GLY A 78 0.55 4.13 6.44
CA GLY A 78 1.42 3.17 5.75
C GLY A 78 1.90 2.02 6.65
N ASN A 79 1.46 1.97 7.92
CA ASN A 79 1.85 0.94 8.86
C ASN A 79 1.13 -0.38 8.53
N LEU A 80 1.75 -1.16 7.64
CA LEU A 80 1.19 -2.43 7.23
C LEU A 80 1.49 -3.50 8.26
N PHE A 81 0.49 -4.36 8.51
CA PHE A 81 0.70 -5.54 9.31
C PHE A 81 1.74 -6.45 8.66
N SER A 82 2.79 -6.75 9.40
CA SER A 82 3.78 -7.76 9.01
C SER A 82 4.27 -8.51 10.25
N GLU A 83 4.75 -9.72 10.05
CA GLU A 83 5.33 -10.53 11.12
C GLU A 83 6.50 -9.81 11.80
N SER A 84 7.36 -9.14 11.03
CA SER A 84 8.51 -8.41 11.58
C SER A 84 8.09 -7.24 12.48
N ILE A 85 7.12 -6.44 12.05
CA ILE A 85 6.58 -5.33 12.86
C ILE A 85 5.95 -5.87 14.15
N LEU A 86 5.15 -6.95 14.03
CA LEU A 86 4.51 -7.56 15.20
C LEU A 86 5.53 -8.06 16.21
N LEU A 87 6.63 -8.68 15.74
CA LEU A 87 7.71 -9.14 16.60
C LEU A 87 8.46 -7.97 17.25
N GLU A 88 8.76 -6.90 16.49
CA GLU A 88 9.40 -5.70 17.02
C GLU A 88 8.56 -5.03 18.12
N GLU A 89 7.25 -4.89 17.88
CA GLU A 89 6.31 -4.37 18.88
C GLU A 89 6.13 -5.29 20.10
N SER A 90 6.55 -6.56 20.01
CA SER A 90 6.44 -7.56 21.06
C SER A 90 7.76 -7.71 21.85
N LEU A 91 8.74 -6.85 21.63
CA LEU A 91 9.93 -6.80 22.48
C LEU A 91 9.55 -6.45 23.91
N GLY A 92 10.03 -7.26 24.85
CA GLY A 92 9.66 -7.17 26.27
C GLY A 92 8.40 -7.97 26.66
N GLU A 93 7.70 -8.57 25.68
CA GLU A 93 6.49 -9.37 25.91
C GLU A 93 6.78 -10.87 26.03
N ALA A 94 5.85 -11.60 26.62
CA ALA A 94 5.93 -13.04 26.74
C ALA A 94 5.76 -13.74 25.40
N VAL A 95 6.64 -14.67 25.10
CA VAL A 95 6.65 -15.45 23.85
C VAL A 95 6.85 -16.94 24.16
N THR A 96 6.24 -17.79 23.33
CA THR A 96 6.55 -19.22 23.25
C THR A 96 7.13 -19.47 21.86
N ILE A 97 8.35 -20.03 21.80
CA ILE A 97 9.02 -20.43 20.57
C ILE A 97 9.09 -21.96 20.55
N THR A 98 8.45 -22.57 19.55
CA THR A 98 8.53 -24.01 19.31
C THR A 98 9.65 -24.26 18.32
N THR A 99 10.57 -25.12 18.70
CA THR A 99 11.72 -25.52 17.85
C THR A 99 11.29 -26.57 16.82
N ILE A 100 12.18 -26.85 15.84
CA ILE A 100 11.97 -27.92 14.86
C ILE A 100 11.88 -29.31 15.49
N ASP A 101 12.43 -29.49 16.71
CA ASP A 101 12.37 -30.73 17.50
C ASP A 101 11.11 -30.83 18.36
N ASP A 102 10.14 -29.91 18.15
CA ASP A 102 8.87 -29.79 18.89
C ASP A 102 9.05 -29.47 20.39
N GLU A 103 10.16 -28.85 20.77
CA GLU A 103 10.40 -28.35 22.12
C GLU A 103 9.92 -26.89 22.24
N ASP A 104 9.22 -26.57 23.31
CA ASP A 104 8.72 -25.23 23.58
C ASP A 104 9.61 -24.46 24.55
N GLU A 105 10.19 -23.37 24.06
CA GLU A 105 10.92 -22.39 24.86
C GLU A 105 10.01 -21.21 25.23
N ASN A 106 9.79 -21.02 26.54
CA ASN A 106 8.94 -19.97 27.06
C ASN A 106 9.77 -18.89 27.74
N GLY A 107 9.58 -17.64 27.34
CA GLY A 107 10.33 -16.53 27.90
C GLY A 107 9.78 -15.18 27.50
N THR A 108 10.57 -14.14 27.79
CA THR A 108 10.35 -12.78 27.32
C THR A 108 11.22 -12.52 26.08
N LEU A 109 10.65 -12.04 25.01
CA LEU A 109 11.39 -11.67 23.80
C LEU A 109 12.24 -10.42 24.09
N ILE A 110 13.56 -10.53 24.11
CA ILE A 110 14.43 -9.40 24.46
C ILE A 110 15.24 -8.84 23.30
N ALA A 111 15.44 -9.62 22.24
CA ALA A 111 16.11 -9.12 21.04
C ALA A 111 15.69 -9.90 19.79
N LEU A 112 15.72 -9.21 18.66
CA LEU A 112 15.53 -9.71 17.30
C LEU A 112 16.81 -9.45 16.50
N SER A 113 17.23 -10.41 15.71
CA SER A 113 18.34 -10.28 14.77
C SER A 113 18.00 -10.90 13.42
N GLN A 114 18.87 -10.70 12.43
CA GLN A 114 18.74 -11.38 11.15
C GLN A 114 18.83 -12.90 11.30
N ASP A 115 19.63 -13.38 12.27
CA ASP A 115 19.96 -14.79 12.44
C ASP A 115 19.02 -15.52 13.41
N GLY A 116 18.26 -14.80 14.25
CA GLY A 116 17.41 -15.45 15.24
C GLY A 116 16.80 -14.52 16.27
N TYR A 117 16.23 -15.12 17.31
CA TYR A 117 15.54 -14.45 18.41
C TYR A 117 16.22 -14.75 19.72
N THR A 118 16.27 -13.78 20.62
CA THR A 118 16.79 -13.93 21.97
C THR A 118 15.66 -13.82 22.96
N ILE A 119 15.49 -14.81 23.79
CA ILE A 119 14.50 -14.81 24.86
C ILE A 119 15.17 -14.94 26.22
N GLN A 120 14.60 -14.27 27.20
CA GLN A 120 14.96 -14.43 28.60
C GLN A 120 13.95 -15.39 29.25
N THR A 121 14.43 -16.54 29.67
CA THR A 121 13.69 -17.50 30.49
C THR A 121 13.82 -17.14 31.96
N ARG A 122 13.26 -17.96 32.86
CA ARG A 122 13.42 -17.75 34.31
C ARG A 122 14.86 -17.97 34.82
N ARG A 123 15.69 -18.71 34.08
CA ARG A 123 17.03 -19.12 34.50
C ARG A 123 18.11 -18.57 33.60
N ASP A 124 17.83 -18.52 32.30
CA ASP A 124 18.85 -18.33 31.27
C ASP A 124 18.38 -17.30 30.22
N VAL A 125 19.35 -16.80 29.45
CA VAL A 125 19.10 -16.10 28.18
C VAL A 125 19.40 -17.11 27.07
N VAL A 126 18.42 -17.38 26.23
CA VAL A 126 18.49 -18.35 25.15
C VAL A 126 18.46 -17.63 23.81
N PHE A 127 19.43 -17.94 22.95
CA PHE A 127 19.47 -17.50 21.58
C PHE A 127 19.01 -18.65 20.67
N LEU A 128 17.95 -18.42 19.90
CA LEU A 128 17.36 -19.39 18.97
C LEU A 128 17.59 -18.91 17.54
N LYS A 129 18.29 -19.69 16.74
CA LYS A 129 18.49 -19.40 15.32
C LYS A 129 17.18 -19.60 14.55
N LYS A 130 16.93 -18.78 13.54
CA LYS A 130 15.72 -18.89 12.69
C LYS A 130 15.52 -20.27 12.11
N GLU A 131 16.62 -20.95 11.72
CA GLU A 131 16.61 -22.30 11.17
C GLU A 131 16.11 -23.38 12.15
N GLN A 132 16.18 -23.09 13.46
CA GLN A 132 15.74 -23.98 14.53
C GLN A 132 14.29 -23.70 14.98
N ILE A 133 13.67 -22.66 14.42
CA ILE A 133 12.35 -22.21 14.85
C ILE A 133 11.29 -22.75 13.89
N LYS A 134 10.35 -23.50 14.42
CA LYS A 134 9.18 -24.00 13.72
C LYS A 134 7.99 -23.04 13.83
N LYS A 135 7.82 -22.43 15.02
CA LYS A 135 6.66 -21.57 15.33
C LYS A 135 7.01 -20.56 16.42
N VAL A 136 6.51 -19.35 16.26
CA VAL A 136 6.51 -18.31 17.29
C VAL A 136 5.07 -18.02 17.68
N THR A 137 4.77 -18.05 18.96
CA THR A 137 3.47 -17.74 19.51
C THR A 137 3.55 -16.53 20.44
N LEU A 138 2.89 -15.45 20.05
CA LEU A 138 2.73 -14.24 20.85
C LEU A 138 1.37 -14.26 21.54
N ARG A 139 1.32 -13.83 22.81
CA ARG A 139 0.04 -13.70 23.55
C ARG A 139 -0.58 -12.32 23.29
N LYS A 140 -0.65 -11.93 22.03
CA LYS A 140 -1.20 -10.65 21.60
C LYS A 140 -2.28 -10.89 20.55
N VAL A 141 -3.42 -10.24 20.73
CA VAL A 141 -4.46 -10.20 19.70
C VAL A 141 -4.23 -8.95 18.87
N VAL A 142 -4.13 -9.12 17.55
CA VAL A 142 -4.03 -7.99 16.62
C VAL A 142 -5.45 -7.60 16.24
N GLU A 143 -5.87 -6.42 16.67
CA GLU A 143 -7.16 -5.87 16.29
C GLU A 143 -7.02 -5.09 14.98
N ASN A 144 -7.86 -5.42 13.99
CA ASN A 144 -7.94 -4.73 12.69
C ASN A 144 -6.58 -4.62 11.96
N PRO A 145 -5.92 -5.75 11.61
CA PRO A 145 -4.63 -5.71 10.92
C PRO A 145 -4.77 -5.03 9.55
N GLN A 146 -3.91 -4.07 9.29
CA GLN A 146 -3.90 -3.33 8.04
C GLN A 146 -2.93 -3.97 7.05
N PHE A 147 -3.44 -4.49 5.93
CA PHE A 147 -2.64 -5.17 4.90
C PHE A 147 -2.31 -4.29 3.68
N ARG A 148 -2.84 -3.08 3.63
CA ARG A 148 -2.60 -2.12 2.55
C ARG A 148 -2.54 -0.70 3.10
N PRO A 149 -1.82 0.21 2.45
CA PRO A 149 -1.85 1.61 2.83
C PRO A 149 -3.28 2.15 2.78
N LEU A 150 -3.59 3.03 3.72
CA LEU A 150 -4.91 3.64 3.85
C LEU A 150 -4.79 5.16 3.85
N LEU A 151 -5.44 5.81 2.91
CA LEU A 151 -5.62 7.25 2.90
C LEU A 151 -6.94 7.61 3.57
N ARG A 152 -6.88 8.56 4.49
CA ARG A 152 -8.04 9.18 5.14
C ARG A 152 -8.03 10.67 4.89
N TRP A 153 -9.19 11.21 4.61
CA TRP A 153 -9.40 12.64 4.47
C TRP A 153 -10.56 13.10 5.33
N GLU A 154 -10.36 14.23 5.97
CA GLU A 154 -11.46 15.04 6.46
C GLU A 154 -11.77 16.06 5.36
N ILE A 155 -12.98 16.03 4.84
CA ILE A 155 -13.42 16.90 3.76
C ILE A 155 -14.60 17.75 4.20
N SER A 156 -14.68 18.98 3.68
CA SER A 156 -15.83 19.87 3.85
C SER A 156 -16.44 20.18 2.49
N SER A 157 -17.76 20.00 2.37
CA SER A 157 -18.52 20.35 1.16
C SER A 157 -19.96 20.69 1.52
N ASN A 158 -20.56 21.54 0.70
CA ASN A 158 -22.00 21.79 0.76
C ASN A 158 -22.80 20.77 -0.06
N ASP A 159 -22.11 20.00 -0.90
CA ASP A 159 -22.71 18.98 -1.75
C ASP A 159 -22.75 17.62 -1.04
N TYR A 160 -23.84 16.90 -1.27
CA TYR A 160 -24.03 15.55 -0.75
C TYR A 160 -23.15 14.52 -1.44
N HIS A 161 -22.95 14.68 -2.76
CA HIS A 161 -22.06 13.87 -3.58
C HIS A 161 -20.79 14.67 -3.84
N VAL A 162 -19.68 14.13 -3.41
CA VAL A 162 -18.38 14.75 -3.55
C VAL A 162 -17.53 13.86 -4.44
N SER A 163 -16.98 14.43 -5.50
CA SER A 163 -16.06 13.76 -6.40
C SER A 163 -14.74 14.49 -6.49
N GLY A 164 -13.70 13.76 -6.85
CA GLY A 164 -12.38 14.32 -7.01
C GLY A 164 -11.41 13.35 -7.65
N ASP A 165 -10.22 13.85 -7.93
CA ASP A 165 -9.12 13.07 -8.47
C ASP A 165 -8.04 12.89 -7.40
N LEU A 166 -7.78 11.64 -7.00
CA LEU A 166 -6.61 11.28 -6.22
C LEU A 166 -5.42 11.12 -7.17
N VAL A 167 -4.36 11.88 -6.92
CA VAL A 167 -3.10 11.77 -7.65
C VAL A 167 -2.00 11.31 -6.69
N TYR A 168 -1.24 10.30 -7.09
CA TYR A 168 -0.12 9.79 -6.29
C TYR A 168 0.96 9.17 -7.15
N MET A 169 2.16 9.06 -6.60
CA MET A 169 3.28 8.33 -7.20
C MET A 169 3.50 6.99 -6.49
N SER A 170 3.81 5.96 -7.25
CA SER A 170 4.18 4.64 -6.71
C SER A 170 5.33 4.03 -7.47
N LYS A 171 6.11 3.19 -6.76
CA LYS A 171 7.10 2.28 -7.33
C LYS A 171 6.44 1.00 -7.83
N GLY A 172 7.21 0.22 -8.58
CA GLY A 172 6.79 -1.12 -9.00
C GLY A 172 6.28 -1.17 -10.44
N PHE A 173 6.68 -0.23 -11.26
CA PHE A 173 6.31 -0.19 -12.68
C PHE A 173 7.55 -0.08 -13.56
N ASP A 174 7.54 -0.75 -14.69
CA ASP A 174 8.54 -0.57 -15.74
C ASP A 174 7.89 -0.71 -17.11
N TRP A 175 8.58 -0.22 -18.14
CA TRP A 175 8.18 -0.45 -19.50
C TRP A 175 9.39 -0.51 -20.44
N ASN A 176 9.27 -1.29 -21.51
CA ASN A 176 10.28 -1.40 -22.53
C ASN A 176 9.64 -1.28 -23.90
N ALA A 177 10.30 -0.53 -24.78
CA ALA A 177 9.91 -0.47 -26.18
C ALA A 177 10.70 -1.46 -27.01
N VAL A 178 10.01 -2.19 -27.86
CA VAL A 178 10.58 -3.10 -28.87
C VAL A 178 10.25 -2.56 -30.24
N TYR A 179 11.28 -2.44 -31.06
CA TYR A 179 11.16 -1.95 -32.42
C TYR A 179 11.47 -3.10 -33.38
N ARG A 180 10.56 -3.40 -34.30
CA ARG A 180 10.78 -4.34 -35.40
C ARG A 180 10.72 -3.60 -36.70
N MET A 181 11.75 -3.75 -37.53
CA MET A 181 11.76 -3.24 -38.87
C MET A 181 11.59 -4.40 -39.84
N VAL A 182 10.56 -4.33 -40.66
CA VAL A 182 10.33 -5.27 -41.75
C VAL A 182 10.77 -4.56 -43.05
N VAL A 183 11.83 -5.07 -43.66
CA VAL A 183 12.37 -4.56 -44.93
C VAL A 183 11.92 -5.55 -46.01
N GLN A 184 11.32 -5.01 -47.07
CA GLN A 184 10.94 -5.76 -48.26
C GLN A 184 11.96 -5.50 -49.36
N ASP A 185 12.12 -6.45 -50.29
CA ASP A 185 13.04 -6.29 -51.42
C ASP A 185 12.67 -5.07 -52.32
N TYR A 186 11.39 -4.75 -52.37
CA TYR A 186 10.84 -3.61 -53.07
C TYR A 186 9.77 -2.94 -52.23
N GLY A 187 9.89 -1.62 -52.03
CA GLY A 187 8.90 -0.82 -51.31
C GLY A 187 9.43 -0.20 -50.03
N PRO A 188 8.56 0.49 -49.26
CA PRO A 188 8.96 1.14 -48.01
C PRO A 188 9.15 0.10 -46.91
N ALA A 189 10.12 0.33 -46.02
CA ALA A 189 10.27 -0.42 -44.79
C ALA A 189 9.13 -0.08 -43.81
N THR A 190 8.63 -1.10 -43.11
CA THR A 190 7.62 -0.93 -42.07
C THR A 190 8.27 -1.02 -40.69
N LEU A 191 8.11 0.02 -39.87
CA LEU A 191 8.56 0.03 -38.47
C LEU A 191 7.35 -0.28 -37.56
N ILE A 192 7.44 -1.37 -36.80
CA ILE A 192 6.46 -1.75 -35.79
C ILE A 192 7.06 -1.44 -34.43
N THR A 193 6.32 -0.70 -33.61
CA THR A 193 6.73 -0.35 -32.24
C THR A 193 5.74 -0.94 -31.27
N GLU A 194 6.23 -1.71 -30.32
CA GLU A 194 5.47 -2.32 -29.23
C GLU A 194 6.03 -1.86 -27.88
N ALA A 195 5.17 -1.61 -26.93
CA ALA A 195 5.58 -1.31 -25.56
C ALA A 195 5.12 -2.45 -24.62
N PHE A 196 6.06 -2.98 -23.86
CA PHE A 196 5.81 -3.96 -22.82
C PHE A 196 5.79 -3.24 -21.49
N ILE A 197 4.67 -3.31 -20.77
CA ILE A 197 4.46 -2.71 -19.46
C ILE A 197 4.48 -3.83 -18.42
N SER A 198 5.28 -3.64 -17.36
CA SER A 198 5.35 -4.54 -16.23
C SER A 198 4.81 -3.85 -14.98
N ASN A 199 3.92 -4.53 -14.28
CA ASN A 199 3.39 -4.13 -12.98
C ASN A 199 3.89 -5.11 -11.92
N TYR A 200 4.78 -4.64 -11.05
CA TYR A 200 5.31 -5.35 -9.89
C TYR A 200 4.75 -4.78 -8.58
N SER A 201 3.75 -3.90 -8.66
CA SER A 201 3.10 -3.36 -7.47
C SER A 201 2.17 -4.40 -6.83
N SER A 202 1.77 -4.15 -5.58
CA SER A 202 0.89 -5.06 -4.82
C SER A 202 -0.60 -5.01 -5.24
N ILE A 203 -0.95 -4.20 -6.26
CA ILE A 203 -2.33 -4.08 -6.76
C ILE A 203 -2.40 -4.22 -8.28
N ASN A 204 -3.56 -4.66 -8.77
CA ASN A 204 -3.86 -4.69 -10.19
C ASN A 204 -4.63 -3.42 -10.59
N PHE A 205 -4.33 -2.93 -11.78
CA PHE A 205 -5.03 -1.82 -12.40
C PHE A 205 -5.78 -2.37 -13.61
N ASN A 206 -7.10 -2.31 -13.57
CA ASN A 206 -7.95 -2.72 -14.68
C ASN A 206 -8.45 -1.47 -15.43
N ASP A 207 -8.70 -1.61 -16.74
CA ASP A 207 -9.23 -0.55 -17.61
C ASP A 207 -8.46 0.78 -17.54
N LEU A 208 -7.14 0.66 -17.60
CA LEU A 208 -6.20 1.75 -17.39
C LEU A 208 -5.85 2.48 -18.69
N ASN A 209 -6.01 3.80 -18.72
CA ASN A 209 -5.39 4.64 -19.74
C ASN A 209 -3.92 4.92 -19.35
N SER A 210 -2.95 4.36 -20.06
CA SER A 210 -1.53 4.51 -19.75
C SER A 210 -0.79 5.40 -20.74
N SER A 211 0.13 6.21 -20.21
CA SER A 211 1.12 6.97 -20.95
C SER A 211 2.52 6.56 -20.52
N LEU A 212 3.46 6.51 -21.47
CA LEU A 212 4.84 6.10 -21.23
C LEU A 212 5.76 7.28 -21.40
N LEU A 213 6.58 7.57 -20.39
CA LEU A 213 7.55 8.66 -20.43
C LEU A 213 8.96 8.13 -20.21
N ARG A 214 9.87 8.56 -21.09
CA ARG A 214 11.30 8.39 -20.93
C ARG A 214 11.89 9.68 -20.39
N ASP A 215 12.68 9.62 -19.33
CA ASP A 215 13.40 10.77 -18.84
C ASP A 215 14.27 11.33 -19.97
N ARG A 216 14.10 12.62 -20.28
CA ARG A 216 15.07 13.30 -21.13
C ARG A 216 16.35 13.39 -20.32
N LEU A 217 17.41 12.74 -20.78
CA LEU A 217 18.77 13.05 -20.35
C LEU A 217 19.00 14.53 -20.69
N VAL A 218 18.89 15.40 -19.70
CA VAL A 218 19.38 16.76 -19.80
C VAL A 218 20.90 16.63 -19.74
N ASN A 219 21.53 16.53 -20.91
CA ASN A 219 22.97 16.71 -21.01
C ASN A 219 23.28 18.13 -20.53
N LYS A 220 23.89 18.25 -19.36
CA LYS A 220 24.55 19.43 -18.87
C LYS A 220 25.95 19.49 -19.48
#